data_4bbd139b3c5cf11f37d8191899aaa0fd
#
_entry.id   4bbd139b3c5cf11f37d8191899aaa0fd
#
_cell.length_a   1.000
_cell.length_b   1.000
_cell.length_c   1.000
_cell.angle_alpha   90.00
_cell.angle_beta   90.00
_cell.angle_gamma   90.00
#
_symmetry.space_group_name_H-M   'P 1'
#
loop_
_entity.id
_entity.type
_entity.pdbx_description
1 polymer ?
#
loop_
_entity_poly.entity_id
_entity_poly.type
_entity_poly.pdbx_seq_one_letter_code
_entity_poly.pdbx_strand_id
1 'polypeptide(L)'
;MKIIAAILLLTFININVFSQQGLIDSAKIPLPHFHYLDEYAFDVSTNPNKWLQENKGLNVSFVTTNKAYFRTEVPSLNNKSVLWKTSGWKGERLNTMLLTWSPDTINQIRFILHDLQDKKGNSISKKNINLDLVRYVVSNYPYDANEVTCGDGPLDKAWLIPDRLESFERFDLPGKTVRPVWLSANVPSTTIAGTYTGAIEVITPQQKINLQIELTIQNQILPKPHDWSFRLDLWQNPWVIAEYYKVKPWSEAHKLLLKQHLKLYVDAGGKYITTYAVNSPWADNSYMLEGSMIEWMKKKNGSWQFNYSIFDQYVQLAMEVGIDKAITIYTPIPWGDRFRFIDEATGNYVTQEWNATSTIFKKNWNIFLTDLKKHLEKKGWFNKVYLGINENAMEQTLSAIKVIKEHSKQWKITYAGNWHTELDSLLDDYSCVIPNEPGMGD
;
A
#
# COMPACT_ATOMS: atom_id res chain seq x y z
N MET A 1 -63.42 14.16 -8.47
CA MET A 1 -62.49 15.27 -8.79
C MET A 1 -61.77 15.71 -7.53
N LYS A 2 -60.69 15.05 -7.12
CA LYS A 2 -59.71 15.41 -6.06
C LYS A 2 -58.87 14.17 -5.73
N ILE A 3 -58.02 13.75 -6.62
CA ILE A 3 -56.89 12.84 -6.38
C ILE A 3 -55.93 13.08 -7.52
N ILE A 4 -55.13 14.16 -7.49
CA ILE A 4 -53.91 14.37 -8.26
C ILE A 4 -53.21 15.57 -7.61
N ALA A 5 -52.52 15.36 -6.51
CA ALA A 5 -51.63 16.38 -5.93
C ALA A 5 -50.67 15.80 -4.87
N ALA A 6 -50.30 14.55 -4.97
CA ALA A 6 -49.41 13.93 -3.96
C ALA A 6 -48.22 13.12 -4.53
N ILE A 7 -47.82 13.35 -5.78
CA ILE A 7 -46.72 12.56 -6.41
C ILE A 7 -45.62 13.47 -6.98
N LEU A 8 -45.37 14.63 -6.46
CA LEU A 8 -44.32 15.52 -6.98
C LEU A 8 -43.39 16.08 -5.91
N LEU A 9 -43.19 15.38 -4.79
CA LEU A 9 -42.31 15.84 -3.72
C LEU A 9 -41.31 14.78 -3.22
N LEU A 10 -40.98 13.79 -4.04
CA LEU A 10 -40.05 12.71 -3.64
C LEU A 10 -38.84 12.52 -4.57
N THR A 11 -38.51 13.48 -5.39
CA THR A 11 -37.37 13.34 -6.36
C THR A 11 -36.23 14.32 -6.17
N PHE A 12 -36.11 15.01 -5.03
CA PHE A 12 -35.02 15.96 -4.81
C PHE A 12 -34.14 15.71 -3.58
N ILE A 13 -34.08 14.49 -3.05
CA ILE A 13 -33.20 14.20 -1.89
C ILE A 13 -32.17 13.11 -2.21
N ASN A 14 -31.57 13.09 -3.39
CA ASN A 14 -30.54 12.08 -3.68
C ASN A 14 -29.27 12.61 -4.34
N ILE A 15 -28.93 13.89 -4.20
CA ILE A 15 -27.70 14.40 -4.83
C ILE A 15 -26.61 14.80 -3.82
N ASN A 16 -26.89 14.78 -2.52
CA ASN A 16 -25.91 15.18 -1.51
C ASN A 16 -25.35 14.06 -0.62
N VAL A 17 -25.55 12.79 -0.95
CA VAL A 17 -25.08 11.68 -0.10
C VAL A 17 -23.64 11.27 -0.40
N PHE A 18 -23.12 11.56 -1.58
CA PHE A 18 -21.77 11.12 -1.98
C PHE A 18 -20.61 11.95 -1.40
N SER A 19 -20.86 13.16 -0.94
CA SER A 19 -19.79 13.99 -0.32
C SER A 19 -19.60 13.74 1.19
N GLN A 20 -20.41 12.89 1.82
CA GLN A 20 -20.35 12.61 3.25
C GLN A 20 -19.91 11.16 3.59
N GLN A 21 -19.52 10.36 2.62
CA GLN A 21 -19.16 8.96 2.87
C GLN A 21 -17.94 8.76 3.80
N GLY A 22 -17.16 9.77 4.07
CA GLY A 22 -16.09 9.73 5.07
C GLY A 22 -16.49 10.15 6.49
N LEU A 23 -17.77 10.40 6.75
CA LEU A 23 -18.25 10.99 8.01
C LEU A 23 -19.01 10.00 8.94
N ILE A 24 -18.77 8.71 8.78
CA ILE A 24 -19.40 7.72 9.65
C ILE A 24 -18.72 7.75 11.02
N ASP A 25 -19.52 7.79 12.07
CA ASP A 25 -19.05 7.74 13.46
C ASP A 25 -18.32 6.41 13.71
N SER A 26 -17.00 6.47 13.76
CA SER A 26 -16.12 5.30 13.90
C SER A 26 -16.32 4.51 15.19
N ALA A 27 -16.91 5.12 16.22
CA ALA A 27 -17.20 4.44 17.49
C ALA A 27 -18.32 3.40 17.35
N LYS A 28 -19.06 3.42 16.24
CA LYS A 28 -20.23 2.52 16.00
C LYS A 28 -19.95 1.47 14.94
N ILE A 29 -18.76 1.47 14.30
CA ILE A 29 -18.44 0.49 13.28
C ILE A 29 -17.56 -0.58 13.90
N PRO A 30 -18.03 -1.84 14.01
CA PRO A 30 -17.13 -2.94 14.32
C PRO A 30 -16.05 -3.00 13.25
N LEU A 31 -14.80 -3.30 13.64
CA LEU A 31 -13.75 -3.63 12.69
C LEU A 31 -14.31 -4.67 11.73
N PRO A 32 -14.24 -4.45 10.42
CA PRO A 32 -14.84 -5.35 9.46
C PRO A 32 -14.22 -6.74 9.63
N HIS A 33 -15.06 -7.73 9.94
CA HIS A 33 -14.70 -9.10 9.66
C HIS A 33 -14.78 -9.25 8.15
N PHE A 34 -13.62 -9.32 7.53
CA PHE A 34 -13.52 -9.39 6.07
C PHE A 34 -14.02 -10.74 5.58
N HIS A 35 -15.26 -10.80 5.15
CA HIS A 35 -15.76 -11.85 4.29
C HIS A 35 -15.51 -11.41 2.85
N TYR A 36 -14.44 -11.89 2.27
CA TYR A 36 -14.17 -11.66 0.86
C TYR A 36 -15.01 -12.60 0.03
N LEU A 37 -16.11 -12.09 -0.45
CA LEU A 37 -16.99 -12.78 -1.39
C LEU A 37 -16.48 -12.74 -2.84
N ASP A 38 -15.34 -12.10 -3.07
CA ASP A 38 -14.92 -11.62 -4.39
C ASP A 38 -14.03 -12.61 -5.15
N GLU A 39 -13.78 -13.80 -4.59
CA GLU A 39 -12.87 -14.77 -5.18
C GLU A 39 -13.49 -15.66 -6.28
N TYR A 40 -14.60 -15.32 -6.91
CA TYR A 40 -15.21 -16.13 -7.97
C TYR A 40 -15.44 -15.41 -9.28
N ALA A 41 -15.20 -14.15 -9.36
CA ALA A 41 -15.31 -13.43 -10.62
C ALA A 41 -14.21 -13.90 -11.57
N PHE A 42 -14.56 -14.16 -12.82
CA PHE A 42 -13.61 -14.44 -13.91
C PHE A 42 -12.64 -15.62 -13.71
N ASP A 43 -12.97 -16.55 -12.82
CA ASP A 43 -12.09 -17.61 -12.38
C ASP A 43 -12.32 -18.90 -13.18
N VAL A 44 -11.86 -18.91 -14.41
CA VAL A 44 -12.02 -20.05 -15.33
C VAL A 44 -10.66 -20.73 -15.53
N SER A 45 -10.61 -22.05 -15.31
CA SER A 45 -9.42 -22.82 -15.62
C SER A 45 -9.15 -22.87 -17.12
N THR A 46 -7.92 -22.57 -17.52
CA THR A 46 -7.48 -22.69 -18.92
C THR A 46 -7.31 -24.15 -19.35
N ASN A 47 -7.15 -25.07 -18.39
CA ASN A 47 -7.00 -26.50 -18.67
C ASN A 47 -7.69 -27.38 -17.62
N PRO A 48 -9.04 -27.50 -17.66
CA PRO A 48 -9.81 -28.23 -16.66
C PRO A 48 -9.51 -29.73 -16.61
N ASN A 49 -8.99 -30.32 -17.70
CA ASN A 49 -8.69 -31.75 -17.77
C ASN A 49 -7.47 -32.13 -16.91
N LYS A 50 -6.57 -31.21 -16.59
CA LYS A 50 -5.45 -31.50 -15.68
C LYS A 50 -5.91 -31.88 -14.28
N TRP A 51 -7.07 -31.41 -13.84
CA TRP A 51 -7.62 -31.77 -12.53
C TRP A 51 -8.02 -33.26 -12.43
N LEU A 52 -8.32 -33.89 -13.56
CA LEU A 52 -8.64 -35.34 -13.59
C LEU A 52 -7.43 -36.23 -13.32
N GLN A 53 -6.22 -35.67 -13.49
CA GLN A 53 -4.95 -36.37 -13.28
C GLN A 53 -4.38 -36.16 -11.89
N GLU A 54 -4.96 -35.21 -11.11
CA GLU A 54 -4.48 -34.92 -9.76
C GLU A 54 -4.92 -36.00 -8.76
N ASN A 55 -4.07 -36.23 -7.75
CA ASN A 55 -4.38 -37.12 -6.64
C ASN A 55 -5.59 -36.58 -5.86
N LYS A 56 -6.51 -37.50 -5.56
CA LYS A 56 -7.64 -37.19 -4.70
C LYS A 56 -7.18 -36.79 -3.28
N GLY A 57 -8.03 -36.02 -2.60
CA GLY A 57 -7.73 -35.52 -1.28
C GLY A 57 -6.84 -34.25 -1.31
N LEU A 58 -6.39 -33.84 -0.15
CA LEU A 58 -5.58 -32.64 0.00
C LEU A 58 -4.14 -32.90 -0.46
N ASN A 59 -3.66 -32.11 -1.39
CA ASN A 59 -2.26 -32.03 -1.78
C ASN A 59 -1.62 -30.80 -1.12
N VAL A 60 -0.37 -30.91 -0.65
CA VAL A 60 0.39 -29.82 -0.03
C VAL A 60 1.84 -29.88 -0.49
N SER A 61 2.44 -28.72 -0.73
CA SER A 61 3.86 -28.60 -1.06
C SER A 61 4.40 -27.24 -0.64
N PHE A 62 5.64 -27.17 -0.18
CA PHE A 62 6.40 -25.93 -0.18
C PHE A 62 6.70 -25.54 -1.63
N VAL A 63 6.58 -24.24 -1.90
CA VAL A 63 6.77 -23.65 -3.23
C VAL A 63 7.49 -22.31 -3.15
N THR A 64 7.98 -21.83 -4.30
CA THR A 64 8.62 -20.52 -4.38
C THR A 64 7.64 -19.39 -4.22
N THR A 65 8.06 -18.30 -3.59
CA THR A 65 7.32 -17.03 -3.49
C THR A 65 7.41 -16.17 -4.76
N ASN A 66 8.26 -16.55 -5.73
CA ASN A 66 8.53 -15.79 -6.95
C ASN A 66 7.57 -16.13 -8.11
N LYS A 67 6.52 -16.88 -7.83
CA LYS A 67 5.54 -17.30 -8.82
C LYS A 67 4.13 -17.08 -8.31
N ALA A 68 3.26 -16.52 -9.16
CA ALA A 68 1.83 -16.50 -8.91
C ALA A 68 1.22 -17.90 -9.17
N TYR A 69 0.39 -18.37 -8.25
CA TYR A 69 -0.36 -19.62 -8.38
C TYR A 69 -1.85 -19.28 -8.50
N PHE A 70 -2.39 -19.44 -9.70
CA PHE A 70 -3.77 -19.11 -9.99
C PHE A 70 -4.74 -20.10 -9.36
N ARG A 71 -5.88 -19.60 -8.92
CA ARG A 71 -6.83 -20.36 -8.10
C ARG A 71 -7.34 -21.64 -8.74
N THR A 72 -7.62 -21.62 -10.03
CA THR A 72 -8.22 -22.74 -10.75
C THR A 72 -7.24 -23.52 -11.63
N GLU A 73 -5.95 -23.16 -11.59
CA GLU A 73 -4.93 -23.85 -12.37
C GLU A 73 -4.22 -24.91 -11.55
N VAL A 74 -4.13 -26.15 -12.08
CA VAL A 74 -3.33 -27.19 -11.45
C VAL A 74 -1.87 -26.75 -11.36
N PRO A 75 -1.26 -26.78 -10.16
CA PRO A 75 0.10 -26.30 -9.99
C PRO A 75 1.10 -27.12 -10.80
N SER A 76 1.86 -26.45 -11.68
CA SER A 76 2.98 -27.09 -12.39
C SER A 76 4.19 -27.10 -11.47
N LEU A 77 4.38 -28.19 -10.73
CA LEU A 77 5.51 -28.40 -9.83
C LEU A 77 6.40 -29.52 -10.39
N ASN A 78 7.69 -29.26 -10.50
CA ASN A 78 8.67 -30.29 -10.90
C ASN A 78 8.69 -31.44 -9.89
N ASN A 79 8.68 -31.10 -8.59
CA ASN A 79 8.60 -32.02 -7.47
C ASN A 79 7.79 -31.39 -6.32
N LYS A 80 7.00 -32.20 -5.61
CA LYS A 80 6.38 -31.79 -4.35
C LYS A 80 7.44 -31.83 -3.24
N SER A 81 7.50 -30.78 -2.43
CA SER A 81 8.40 -30.68 -1.28
C SER A 81 7.61 -30.61 0.02
N VAL A 82 7.94 -31.52 0.92
CA VAL A 82 7.43 -31.50 2.30
C VAL A 82 8.43 -30.88 3.29
N LEU A 83 9.57 -30.42 2.80
CA LEU A 83 10.62 -29.76 3.59
C LEU A 83 10.86 -28.34 3.08
N TRP A 84 10.82 -27.39 3.99
CA TRP A 84 11.37 -26.06 3.79
C TRP A 84 12.72 -25.96 4.50
N LYS A 85 13.77 -25.76 3.71
CA LYS A 85 15.13 -25.57 4.19
C LYS A 85 15.66 -24.23 3.72
N THR A 86 16.11 -23.40 4.68
CA THR A 86 16.68 -22.10 4.39
C THR A 86 17.68 -21.68 5.46
N SER A 87 18.39 -20.58 5.22
CA SER A 87 19.26 -19.95 6.20
C SER A 87 18.98 -18.48 6.31
N GLY A 88 19.29 -17.89 7.47
CA GLY A 88 19.12 -16.47 7.71
C GLY A 88 19.89 -16.01 8.93
N TRP A 89 19.78 -14.72 9.21
CA TRP A 89 20.43 -14.05 10.31
C TRP A 89 19.50 -13.94 11.52
N LYS A 90 20.06 -13.66 12.66
CA LYS A 90 19.30 -13.26 13.85
C LYS A 90 18.58 -11.93 13.58
N GLY A 91 17.32 -11.81 13.96
CA GLY A 91 16.48 -10.64 13.67
C GLY A 91 15.86 -10.61 12.29
N GLU A 92 16.12 -11.60 11.44
CA GLU A 92 15.57 -11.67 10.09
C GLU A 92 14.18 -12.31 10.07
N ARG A 93 13.34 -11.89 9.12
CA ARG A 93 12.09 -12.56 8.76
C ARG A 93 12.33 -13.43 7.52
N LEU A 94 12.26 -14.73 7.69
CA LEU A 94 12.38 -15.72 6.63
C LEU A 94 11.00 -16.07 6.13
N ASN A 95 10.82 -16.13 4.82
CA ASN A 95 9.52 -16.38 4.22
C ASN A 95 9.58 -17.52 3.21
N THR A 96 8.46 -18.24 3.12
CA THR A 96 8.19 -19.22 2.06
C THR A 96 6.69 -19.29 1.83
N MET A 97 6.27 -20.12 0.90
CA MET A 97 4.86 -20.34 0.63
C MET A 97 4.55 -21.84 0.63
N LEU A 98 3.45 -22.21 1.24
CA LEU A 98 2.81 -23.52 1.13
C LEU A 98 1.69 -23.39 0.10
N LEU A 99 1.59 -24.39 -0.76
CA LEU A 99 0.49 -24.49 -1.69
C LEU A 99 -0.39 -25.64 -1.29
N THR A 100 -1.68 -25.39 -1.14
CA THR A 100 -2.70 -26.42 -0.93
C THR A 100 -3.59 -26.49 -2.15
N TRP A 101 -3.90 -27.69 -2.65
CA TRP A 101 -4.80 -27.87 -3.78
C TRP A 101 -5.46 -29.24 -3.75
N SER A 102 -6.62 -29.35 -4.40
CA SER A 102 -7.34 -30.62 -4.48
C SER A 102 -8.30 -30.63 -5.68
N PRO A 103 -8.49 -31.78 -6.37
CA PRO A 103 -9.60 -31.96 -7.29
C PRO A 103 -10.96 -32.03 -6.55
N ASP A 104 -10.95 -32.40 -5.25
CA ASP A 104 -12.13 -32.57 -4.42
C ASP A 104 -12.28 -31.38 -3.45
N THR A 105 -13.50 -31.13 -2.97
CA THR A 105 -13.72 -30.15 -1.89
C THR A 105 -13.15 -30.71 -0.58
N ILE A 106 -12.32 -29.92 0.08
CA ILE A 106 -11.71 -30.25 1.37
C ILE A 106 -12.17 -29.23 2.41
N ASN A 107 -12.84 -29.69 3.45
CA ASN A 107 -13.34 -28.84 4.50
C ASN A 107 -12.42 -28.80 5.72
N GLN A 108 -12.48 -27.71 6.47
CA GLN A 108 -11.86 -27.52 7.78
C GLN A 108 -10.33 -27.79 7.81
N ILE A 109 -9.63 -27.34 6.79
CA ILE A 109 -8.17 -27.39 6.76
C ILE A 109 -7.64 -26.47 7.87
N ARG A 110 -6.80 -27.04 8.74
CA ARG A 110 -6.11 -26.30 9.81
C ARG A 110 -4.64 -26.69 9.87
N PHE A 111 -3.82 -25.78 10.40
CA PHE A 111 -2.40 -25.99 10.58
C PHE A 111 -2.03 -25.97 12.06
N ILE A 112 -1.21 -26.91 12.49
CA ILE A 112 -0.62 -26.93 13.82
C ILE A 112 0.88 -26.71 13.69
N LEU A 113 1.36 -25.61 14.29
CA LEU A 113 2.77 -25.27 14.36
C LEU A 113 3.38 -25.83 15.63
N HIS A 114 4.61 -26.29 15.52
CA HIS A 114 5.45 -26.70 16.65
C HIS A 114 6.65 -25.77 16.79
N ASP A 115 7.25 -25.72 18.00
CA ASP A 115 8.49 -25.02 18.21
C ASP A 115 9.60 -25.68 17.38
N LEU A 116 10.51 -24.86 16.84
CA LEU A 116 11.69 -25.39 16.16
C LEU A 116 12.80 -25.55 17.21
N GLN A 117 13.50 -26.67 17.18
CA GLN A 117 14.54 -26.99 18.15
C GLN A 117 15.87 -27.34 17.47
N ASP A 118 16.98 -26.95 18.08
CA ASP A 118 18.29 -27.43 17.71
C ASP A 118 18.68 -28.69 18.50
N LYS A 119 19.80 -29.31 18.12
CA LYS A 119 20.31 -30.51 18.80
C LYS A 119 20.77 -30.28 20.25
N LYS A 120 20.90 -29.03 20.70
CA LYS A 120 21.34 -28.62 22.03
C LYS A 120 20.17 -28.23 22.95
N GLY A 121 18.92 -28.28 22.45
CA GLY A 121 17.73 -27.93 23.22
C GLY A 121 17.36 -26.43 23.13
N ASN A 122 18.08 -25.63 22.37
CA ASN A 122 17.64 -24.26 22.11
C ASN A 122 16.41 -24.29 21.21
N SER A 123 15.49 -23.31 21.35
CA SER A 123 14.26 -23.28 20.58
C SER A 123 13.95 -21.92 19.98
N ILE A 124 13.29 -21.94 18.82
CA ILE A 124 12.54 -20.84 18.25
C ILE A 124 11.06 -21.17 18.46
N SER A 125 10.39 -20.37 19.28
CA SER A 125 8.97 -20.61 19.60
C SER A 125 8.09 -20.50 18.36
N LYS A 126 7.09 -21.38 18.26
CA LYS A 126 6.04 -21.31 17.24
C LYS A 126 5.30 -19.96 17.19
N LYS A 127 5.32 -19.17 18.26
CA LYS A 127 4.78 -17.80 18.29
C LYS A 127 5.50 -16.84 17.35
N ASN A 128 6.71 -17.20 16.92
CA ASN A 128 7.48 -16.46 15.92
C ASN A 128 7.20 -16.92 14.49
N ILE A 129 6.31 -17.89 14.29
CA ILE A 129 5.96 -18.43 12.98
C ILE A 129 4.50 -18.05 12.70
N ASN A 130 4.25 -17.37 11.60
CA ASN A 130 2.92 -16.98 11.16
C ASN A 130 2.57 -17.70 9.87
N LEU A 131 1.30 -18.06 9.75
CA LEU A 131 0.68 -18.57 8.54
C LEU A 131 -0.48 -17.69 8.18
N ASP A 132 -0.49 -17.18 6.95
CA ASP A 132 -1.56 -16.34 6.43
C ASP A 132 -2.06 -16.91 5.10
N LEU A 133 -3.38 -16.93 4.89
CA LEU A 133 -3.94 -17.25 3.58
C LEU A 133 -3.56 -16.17 2.58
N VAL A 134 -3.14 -16.58 1.40
CA VAL A 134 -3.03 -15.66 0.28
C VAL A 134 -4.38 -15.59 -0.42
N ARG A 135 -5.06 -14.46 -0.25
CA ARG A 135 -6.35 -14.20 -0.89
C ARG A 135 -6.16 -13.74 -2.31
N TYR A 136 -7.10 -14.10 -3.16
CA TYR A 136 -7.14 -13.65 -4.53
C TYR A 136 -7.91 -12.34 -4.62
N VAL A 137 -7.39 -11.42 -5.42
CA VAL A 137 -8.01 -10.14 -5.72
C VAL A 137 -8.25 -10.02 -7.22
N VAL A 138 -9.26 -9.28 -7.61
CA VAL A 138 -9.54 -9.00 -9.03
C VAL A 138 -8.50 -8.02 -9.54
N SER A 139 -7.86 -8.36 -10.64
CA SER A 139 -6.84 -7.55 -11.30
C SER A 139 -6.89 -7.76 -12.81
N ASN A 140 -6.45 -6.81 -13.57
CA ASN A 140 -6.23 -6.93 -15.02
C ASN A 140 -4.87 -7.57 -15.38
N TYR A 141 -4.11 -8.00 -14.38
CA TYR A 141 -2.87 -8.77 -14.56
C TYR A 141 -3.19 -10.30 -14.64
N PRO A 142 -2.47 -11.11 -15.44
CA PRO A 142 -1.45 -10.69 -16.43
C PRO A 142 -2.11 -10.11 -17.68
N TYR A 143 -1.72 -8.89 -18.01
CA TYR A 143 -2.15 -8.28 -19.26
C TYR A 143 -1.10 -8.52 -20.37
N ASP A 144 -1.51 -8.41 -21.61
CA ASP A 144 -0.59 -8.46 -22.75
C ASP A 144 0.38 -7.25 -22.62
N ALA A 145 1.69 -7.54 -22.68
CA ALA A 145 2.72 -6.50 -22.61
C ALA A 145 2.59 -5.42 -23.71
N ASN A 146 1.82 -5.69 -24.77
CA ASN A 146 1.52 -4.73 -25.82
C ASN A 146 0.30 -3.84 -25.50
N GLU A 147 -0.45 -4.14 -24.45
CA GLU A 147 -1.64 -3.39 -24.02
C GLU A 147 -1.43 -2.67 -22.68
N VAL A 148 -0.19 -2.27 -22.35
CA VAL A 148 0.08 -1.52 -21.11
C VAL A 148 -0.55 -0.14 -21.20
N THR A 149 -1.71 0.01 -20.58
CA THR A 149 -2.38 1.31 -20.40
C THR A 149 -2.55 1.62 -18.92
N CYS A 150 -2.34 2.87 -18.55
CA CYS A 150 -2.78 3.35 -17.26
C CYS A 150 -4.31 3.47 -17.28
N GLY A 151 -4.99 2.84 -16.33
CA GLY A 151 -6.45 2.90 -16.21
C GLY A 151 -7.10 1.53 -16.04
N ASP A 152 -8.44 1.54 -16.02
CA ASP A 152 -9.23 0.32 -15.89
C ASP A 152 -9.12 -0.53 -17.15
N GLY A 153 -8.57 -1.71 -17.02
CA GLY A 153 -8.69 -2.72 -18.05
C GLY A 153 -10.14 -3.18 -18.21
N PRO A 154 -10.51 -3.72 -19.39
CA PRO A 154 -11.83 -4.31 -19.56
C PRO A 154 -12.06 -5.42 -18.54
N LEU A 155 -13.22 -5.45 -17.88
CA LEU A 155 -13.56 -6.45 -16.86
C LEU A 155 -13.57 -7.88 -17.38
N ASP A 156 -13.80 -8.08 -18.68
CA ASP A 156 -13.73 -9.38 -19.34
C ASP A 156 -12.30 -9.93 -19.45
N LYS A 157 -11.29 -9.09 -19.23
CA LYS A 157 -9.87 -9.47 -19.12
C LYS A 157 -9.35 -9.47 -17.67
N ALA A 158 -10.23 -9.33 -16.70
CA ALA A 158 -9.82 -9.39 -15.28
C ALA A 158 -9.56 -10.83 -14.82
N TRP A 159 -8.61 -10.97 -13.92
CA TRP A 159 -8.15 -12.25 -13.37
C TRP A 159 -8.19 -12.21 -11.84
N LEU A 160 -8.28 -13.39 -11.24
CA LEU A 160 -8.05 -13.53 -9.80
C LEU A 160 -6.56 -13.79 -9.53
N ILE A 161 -5.89 -12.81 -8.94
CA ILE A 161 -4.46 -12.82 -8.67
C ILE A 161 -4.22 -13.08 -7.18
N PRO A 162 -3.28 -13.97 -6.77
CA PRO A 162 -2.91 -14.13 -5.38
C PRO A 162 -2.13 -12.90 -4.90
N ASP A 163 -2.65 -12.20 -3.89
CA ASP A 163 -2.06 -10.93 -3.43
C ASP A 163 -2.13 -10.73 -1.91
N ARG A 164 -3.32 -10.65 -1.35
CA ARG A 164 -3.53 -10.17 0.01
C ARG A 164 -3.36 -11.27 1.07
N LEU A 165 -2.63 -10.97 2.14
CA LEU A 165 -2.45 -11.87 3.28
C LEU A 165 -3.60 -11.69 4.30
N GLU A 166 -4.13 -12.81 4.80
CA GLU A 166 -5.19 -12.85 5.78
C GLU A 166 -4.95 -13.92 6.84
N SER A 167 -5.00 -13.52 8.10
CA SER A 167 -4.92 -14.47 9.21
C SER A 167 -6.12 -15.42 9.25
N PHE A 168 -5.90 -16.65 9.63
CA PHE A 168 -6.93 -17.67 9.67
C PHE A 168 -6.72 -18.69 10.81
N GLU A 169 -7.78 -19.35 11.21
CA GLU A 169 -7.72 -20.53 12.09
C GLU A 169 -7.93 -21.83 11.29
N ARG A 170 -8.85 -21.79 10.34
CA ARG A 170 -9.21 -22.86 9.42
C ARG A 170 -9.83 -22.27 8.16
N PHE A 171 -9.80 -23.03 7.09
CA PHE A 171 -10.49 -22.67 5.84
C PHE A 171 -10.98 -23.92 5.10
N ASP A 172 -11.90 -23.71 4.19
CA ASP A 172 -12.37 -24.70 3.25
C ASP A 172 -11.76 -24.44 1.87
N LEU A 173 -11.39 -25.51 1.19
CA LEU A 173 -10.83 -25.49 -0.16
C LEU A 173 -11.88 -26.08 -1.12
N PRO A 174 -12.50 -25.30 -1.96
CA PRO A 174 -13.39 -25.80 -3.01
C PRO A 174 -12.66 -26.75 -3.95
N GLY A 175 -13.36 -27.76 -4.46
CA GLY A 175 -12.79 -28.70 -5.43
C GLY A 175 -12.26 -28.00 -6.67
N LYS A 176 -11.19 -28.52 -7.25
CA LYS A 176 -10.47 -27.97 -8.41
C LYS A 176 -9.95 -26.55 -8.18
N THR A 177 -9.51 -26.28 -6.95
CA THR A 177 -8.92 -25.00 -6.59
C THR A 177 -7.58 -25.15 -5.87
N VAL A 178 -6.86 -24.05 -5.85
CA VAL A 178 -5.56 -23.86 -5.20
C VAL A 178 -5.71 -22.76 -4.15
N ARG A 179 -5.06 -22.95 -2.99
CA ARG A 179 -4.93 -21.92 -1.97
C ARG A 179 -3.48 -21.83 -1.52
N PRO A 180 -2.78 -20.75 -1.84
CA PRO A 180 -1.48 -20.48 -1.26
C PRO A 180 -1.63 -20.04 0.20
N VAL A 181 -0.65 -20.46 1.02
CA VAL A 181 -0.52 -20.08 2.43
C VAL A 181 0.89 -19.53 2.62
N TRP A 182 0.98 -18.26 2.99
CA TRP A 182 2.25 -17.59 3.25
C TRP A 182 2.76 -17.97 4.62
N LEU A 183 4.01 -18.40 4.71
CA LEU A 183 4.68 -18.71 5.96
C LEU A 183 5.78 -17.68 6.22
N SER A 184 5.75 -17.06 7.40
CA SER A 184 6.78 -16.16 7.90
C SER A 184 7.37 -16.71 9.18
N ALA A 185 8.69 -16.83 9.25
CA ALA A 185 9.43 -17.17 10.47
C ALA A 185 10.26 -15.95 10.90
N ASN A 186 9.85 -15.29 11.99
CA ASN A 186 10.57 -14.15 12.56
C ASN A 186 11.63 -14.67 13.52
N VAL A 187 12.90 -14.62 13.13
CA VAL A 187 14.02 -15.07 13.94
C VAL A 187 14.33 -14.03 15.02
N PRO A 188 14.17 -14.30 16.32
CA PRO A 188 14.56 -13.33 17.35
C PRO A 188 16.04 -12.95 17.25
N SER A 189 16.39 -11.70 17.50
CA SER A 189 17.79 -11.23 17.49
C SER A 189 18.64 -11.91 18.57
N THR A 190 18.00 -12.49 19.58
CA THR A 190 18.64 -13.24 20.67
C THR A 190 18.81 -14.73 20.38
N THR A 191 18.35 -15.22 19.22
CA THR A 191 18.47 -16.64 18.86
C THR A 191 19.94 -17.08 18.81
N ILE A 192 20.26 -18.22 19.37
CA ILE A 192 21.59 -18.82 19.30
C ILE A 192 21.82 -19.34 17.88
N ALA A 193 22.99 -19.10 17.29
CA ALA A 193 23.33 -19.63 15.97
C ALA A 193 23.31 -21.16 15.96
N GLY A 194 22.70 -21.76 14.96
CA GLY A 194 22.53 -23.20 14.85
C GLY A 194 21.45 -23.59 13.84
N THR A 195 21.25 -24.89 13.65
CA THR A 195 20.21 -25.43 12.78
C THR A 195 19.03 -25.89 13.63
N TYR A 196 17.88 -25.30 13.39
CA TYR A 196 16.61 -25.54 14.07
C TYR A 196 15.68 -26.34 13.16
N THR A 197 15.09 -27.39 13.69
CA THR A 197 14.14 -28.23 12.98
C THR A 197 12.81 -28.29 13.71
N GLY A 198 11.73 -28.38 12.95
CA GLY A 198 10.39 -28.55 13.51
C GLY A 198 9.39 -29.00 12.45
N ALA A 199 8.14 -29.14 12.85
CA ALA A 199 7.09 -29.65 11.99
C ALA A 199 5.89 -28.70 11.92
N ILE A 200 5.19 -28.78 10.78
CA ILE A 200 3.84 -28.24 10.59
C ILE A 200 2.94 -29.43 10.29
N GLU A 201 1.87 -29.59 11.05
CA GLU A 201 0.83 -30.57 10.74
C GLU A 201 -0.31 -29.87 10.00
N VAL A 202 -0.64 -30.38 8.82
CA VAL A 202 -1.82 -29.97 8.07
C VAL A 202 -2.90 -31.02 8.29
N ILE A 203 -4.02 -30.60 8.87
CA ILE A 203 -5.06 -31.52 9.35
C ILE A 203 -6.39 -31.17 8.67
N THR A 204 -7.04 -32.23 8.16
CA THR A 204 -8.43 -32.25 7.74
C THR A 204 -9.19 -33.32 8.52
N PRO A 205 -10.52 -33.43 8.45
CA PRO A 205 -11.24 -34.55 9.05
C PRO A 205 -10.81 -35.93 8.57
N GLN A 206 -10.25 -36.03 7.36
CA GLN A 206 -9.89 -37.30 6.71
C GLN A 206 -8.40 -37.56 6.62
N GLN A 207 -7.56 -36.53 6.77
CA GLN A 207 -6.15 -36.60 6.41
C GLN A 207 -5.27 -35.78 7.35
N LYS A 208 -4.09 -36.30 7.65
CA LYS A 208 -3.01 -35.58 8.34
C LYS A 208 -1.74 -35.63 7.48
N ILE A 209 -1.17 -34.48 7.17
CA ILE A 209 0.06 -34.32 6.41
C ILE A 209 1.09 -33.64 7.30
N ASN A 210 2.30 -34.19 7.40
CA ASN A 210 3.41 -33.65 8.14
C ASN A 210 4.38 -32.93 7.18
N LEU A 211 4.68 -31.70 7.45
CA LEU A 211 5.68 -30.88 6.75
C LEU A 211 6.83 -30.60 7.72
N GLN A 212 8.02 -30.42 7.19
CA GLN A 212 9.21 -30.14 7.99
C GLN A 212 9.78 -28.75 7.67
N ILE A 213 10.34 -28.10 8.68
CA ILE A 213 11.09 -26.86 8.60
C ILE A 213 12.50 -27.11 9.10
N GLU A 214 13.50 -26.65 8.36
CA GLU A 214 14.89 -26.59 8.76
C GLU A 214 15.45 -25.21 8.52
N LEU A 215 15.73 -24.45 9.60
CA LEU A 215 16.29 -23.11 9.57
C LEU A 215 17.73 -23.14 10.09
N THR A 216 18.70 -22.72 9.29
CA THR A 216 20.08 -22.51 9.72
C THR A 216 20.29 -21.04 10.06
N ILE A 217 20.38 -20.71 11.34
CA ILE A 217 20.57 -19.36 11.84
C ILE A 217 22.06 -19.08 11.99
N GLN A 218 22.53 -18.08 11.25
CA GLN A 218 23.90 -17.63 11.28
C GLN A 218 24.15 -16.68 12.47
N ASN A 219 25.43 -16.44 12.81
CA ASN A 219 25.75 -15.63 13.99
C ASN A 219 25.61 -14.13 13.78
N GLN A 220 25.41 -13.68 12.54
CA GLN A 220 25.15 -12.28 12.22
C GLN A 220 23.79 -11.84 12.76
N ILE A 221 23.71 -10.55 13.12
CA ILE A 221 22.45 -9.92 13.54
C ILE A 221 22.05 -8.93 12.46
N LEU A 222 20.83 -9.05 11.94
CA LEU A 222 20.27 -8.06 11.04
C LEU A 222 20.08 -6.75 11.82
N PRO A 223 20.59 -5.62 11.32
CA PRO A 223 20.31 -4.32 11.92
C PRO A 223 18.79 -4.08 11.99
N LYS A 224 18.37 -3.22 12.92
CA LYS A 224 16.95 -2.83 13.01
C LYS A 224 16.53 -2.11 11.71
N PRO A 225 15.27 -2.23 11.27
CA PRO A 225 14.78 -1.58 10.05
C PRO A 225 15.07 -0.08 9.97
N HIS A 226 15.01 0.63 11.11
CA HIS A 226 15.38 2.04 11.19
C HIS A 226 16.83 2.32 10.76
N ASP A 227 17.74 1.39 11.04
CA ASP A 227 19.19 1.55 10.80
C ASP A 227 19.62 1.07 9.40
N TRP A 228 18.68 0.54 8.59
CA TRP A 228 19.01 0.09 7.24
C TRP A 228 19.40 1.27 6.35
N SER A 229 20.45 1.10 5.54
CA SER A 229 20.81 2.06 4.51
C SER A 229 19.85 2.03 3.31
N PHE A 230 19.19 0.90 3.08
CA PHE A 230 18.21 0.76 2.03
C PHE A 230 17.09 1.80 2.15
N ARG A 231 16.78 2.46 1.04
CA ARG A 231 15.71 3.43 0.95
C ARG A 231 14.43 2.74 0.48
N LEU A 232 13.45 2.70 1.36
CA LEU A 232 12.09 2.32 1.02
C LEU A 232 11.21 3.55 1.14
N ASP A 233 10.67 3.99 0.01
CA ASP A 233 9.74 5.13 -0.07
C ASP A 233 8.46 4.66 -0.76
N LEU A 234 7.51 4.16 0.02
CA LEU A 234 6.17 3.81 -0.46
C LEU A 234 5.23 4.98 -0.21
N TRP A 235 4.59 5.44 -1.26
CA TRP A 235 3.62 6.52 -1.15
C TRP A 235 2.39 6.09 -0.35
N GLN A 236 1.99 6.95 0.57
CA GLN A 236 0.85 6.69 1.44
C GLN A 236 -0.32 7.60 1.06
N ASN A 237 -1.52 7.01 0.97
CA ASN A 237 -2.77 7.74 0.91
C ASN A 237 -3.60 7.42 2.16
N PRO A 238 -3.59 8.28 3.19
CA PRO A 238 -4.29 7.99 4.45
C PRO A 238 -5.81 7.92 4.29
N TRP A 239 -6.39 8.58 3.28
CA TRP A 239 -7.85 8.53 3.05
C TRP A 239 -8.32 7.16 2.61
N VAL A 240 -7.48 6.37 1.90
CA VAL A 240 -7.76 4.98 1.54
C VAL A 240 -8.07 4.14 2.78
N ILE A 241 -7.29 4.34 3.85
CA ILE A 241 -7.51 3.63 5.12
C ILE A 241 -8.86 4.01 5.72
N ALA A 242 -9.21 5.30 5.72
CA ALA A 242 -10.50 5.75 6.25
C ALA A 242 -11.68 5.17 5.46
N GLU A 243 -11.58 5.18 4.13
CA GLU A 243 -12.64 4.68 3.24
C GLU A 243 -12.78 3.17 3.33
N TYR A 244 -11.68 2.44 3.29
CA TYR A 244 -11.67 0.98 3.39
C TYR A 244 -12.31 0.49 4.69
N TYR A 245 -11.95 1.10 5.82
CA TYR A 245 -12.51 0.76 7.12
C TYR A 245 -13.83 1.51 7.45
N LYS A 246 -14.33 2.34 6.53
CA LYS A 246 -15.55 3.13 6.69
C LYS A 246 -15.57 3.94 8.00
N VAL A 247 -14.44 4.55 8.32
CA VAL A 247 -14.29 5.42 9.48
C VAL A 247 -14.18 6.88 9.04
N LYS A 248 -14.57 7.81 9.92
CA LYS A 248 -14.41 9.24 9.65
C LYS A 248 -12.93 9.60 9.52
N PRO A 249 -12.49 10.22 8.41
CA PRO A 249 -11.13 10.70 8.28
C PRO A 249 -10.71 11.56 9.48
N TRP A 250 -9.49 11.32 9.98
CA TRP A 250 -8.85 12.02 11.11
C TRP A 250 -9.52 11.84 12.48
N SER A 251 -10.51 10.95 12.60
CA SER A 251 -11.01 10.50 13.90
C SER A 251 -9.98 9.66 14.66
N GLU A 252 -10.17 9.46 15.97
CA GLU A 252 -9.25 8.62 16.77
C GLU A 252 -9.16 7.18 16.24
N ALA A 253 -10.29 6.61 15.75
CA ALA A 253 -10.28 5.29 15.14
C ALA A 253 -9.46 5.27 13.84
N HIS A 254 -9.58 6.31 12.99
CA HIS A 254 -8.75 6.42 11.79
C HIS A 254 -7.27 6.53 12.14
N LYS A 255 -6.90 7.36 13.10
CA LYS A 255 -5.51 7.51 13.57
C LYS A 255 -4.92 6.21 14.13
N LEU A 256 -5.74 5.43 14.86
CA LEU A 256 -5.31 4.12 15.36
C LEU A 256 -5.01 3.16 14.21
N LEU A 257 -5.90 3.08 13.22
CA LEU A 257 -5.69 2.27 12.01
C LEU A 257 -4.46 2.73 11.21
N LEU A 258 -4.31 4.05 11.02
CA LEU A 258 -3.11 4.60 10.38
C LEU A 258 -1.83 4.17 11.09
N LYS A 259 -1.77 4.25 12.43
CA LYS A 259 -0.60 3.79 13.19
C LYS A 259 -0.29 2.32 12.94
N GLN A 260 -1.31 1.46 12.85
CA GLN A 260 -1.12 0.03 12.59
C GLN A 260 -0.53 -0.20 11.19
N HIS A 261 -1.08 0.44 10.15
CA HIS A 261 -0.59 0.32 8.78
C HIS A 261 0.82 0.93 8.61
N LEU A 262 1.05 2.12 9.16
CA LEU A 262 2.35 2.76 9.12
C LEU A 262 3.42 1.96 9.87
N LYS A 263 3.03 1.24 10.95
CA LYS A 263 3.95 0.34 11.66
C LYS A 263 4.45 -0.80 10.77
N LEU A 264 3.61 -1.37 9.91
CA LEU A 264 4.04 -2.37 8.93
C LEU A 264 5.08 -1.80 7.97
N TYR A 265 4.89 -0.57 7.53
CA TYR A 265 5.84 0.14 6.67
C TYR A 265 7.17 0.40 7.38
N VAL A 266 7.14 0.83 8.65
CA VAL A 266 8.35 0.99 9.50
C VAL A 266 9.09 -0.33 9.65
N ASP A 267 8.37 -1.43 9.90
CA ASP A 267 8.96 -2.77 10.09
C ASP A 267 9.59 -3.32 8.79
N ALA A 268 9.20 -2.77 7.64
CA ALA A 268 9.83 -3.01 6.35
C ALA A 268 10.98 -2.03 6.02
N GLY A 269 11.31 -1.11 6.92
CA GLY A 269 12.38 -0.11 6.72
C GLY A 269 11.93 1.23 6.15
N GLY A 270 10.61 1.47 6.07
CA GLY A 270 10.05 2.74 5.59
C GLY A 270 10.35 3.91 6.54
N LYS A 271 10.81 5.04 5.98
CA LYS A 271 11.28 6.20 6.73
C LYS A 271 10.80 7.53 6.15
N TYR A 272 10.02 7.50 5.08
CA TYR A 272 9.61 8.65 4.28
C TYR A 272 8.11 8.86 4.39
N ILE A 273 7.69 10.08 4.71
CA ILE A 273 6.28 10.46 4.87
C ILE A 273 5.81 11.11 3.59
N THR A 274 4.76 10.55 2.96
CA THR A 274 4.09 11.20 1.81
C THR A 274 2.98 12.10 2.31
N THR A 275 3.01 13.38 1.94
CA THR A 275 2.00 14.39 2.30
C THR A 275 1.52 15.15 1.07
N TYR A 276 0.41 15.88 1.23
CA TYR A 276 -0.26 16.58 0.13
C TYR A 276 -0.45 18.06 0.44
N ALA A 277 0.17 18.91 -0.41
CA ALA A 277 -0.01 20.37 -0.34
C ALA A 277 -1.30 20.83 -1.00
N VAL A 278 -1.82 20.01 -1.91
CA VAL A 278 -3.00 20.32 -2.74
C VAL A 278 -4.00 19.18 -2.67
N ASN A 279 -5.24 19.45 -3.08
CA ASN A 279 -6.26 18.43 -3.17
C ASN A 279 -6.05 17.58 -4.42
N SER A 280 -6.21 16.26 -4.28
CA SER A 280 -6.09 15.30 -5.39
C SER A 280 -4.91 15.60 -6.31
N PRO A 281 -3.65 15.45 -5.84
CA PRO A 281 -2.47 15.80 -6.63
C PRO A 281 -2.37 15.03 -7.94
N TRP A 282 -2.95 13.85 -8.02
CA TRP A 282 -3.00 12.99 -9.22
C TRP A 282 -4.37 13.00 -9.91
N ALA A 283 -5.18 14.01 -9.65
CA ALA A 283 -6.51 14.23 -10.25
C ALA A 283 -7.41 12.99 -10.15
N ASP A 284 -7.92 12.52 -11.27
CA ASP A 284 -8.89 11.43 -11.32
C ASP A 284 -8.24 10.05 -11.47
N ASN A 285 -6.92 9.95 -11.29
CA ASN A 285 -6.17 8.68 -11.39
C ASN A 285 -6.19 7.88 -10.07
N SER A 286 -6.92 8.35 -9.08
CA SER A 286 -7.13 7.63 -7.83
C SER A 286 -8.59 7.24 -7.71
N TYR A 287 -8.84 5.96 -7.43
CA TYR A 287 -10.18 5.46 -7.12
C TYR A 287 -10.65 5.85 -5.73
N MET A 288 -9.76 6.41 -4.94
CA MET A 288 -9.99 6.68 -3.54
C MET A 288 -10.08 8.18 -3.29
N LEU A 289 -10.88 8.53 -2.29
CA LEU A 289 -10.99 9.91 -1.84
C LEU A 289 -9.62 10.44 -1.42
N GLU A 290 -9.16 11.48 -2.09
CA GLU A 290 -7.96 12.24 -1.74
C GLU A 290 -8.33 13.63 -1.25
N GLY A 291 -7.93 13.93 -0.03
CA GLY A 291 -8.08 15.26 0.54
C GLY A 291 -6.80 16.09 0.45
N SER A 292 -6.89 17.37 0.69
CA SER A 292 -5.71 18.19 0.98
C SER A 292 -5.30 18.02 2.44
N MET A 293 -3.99 17.91 2.71
CA MET A 293 -3.50 18.00 4.09
C MET A 293 -3.26 19.45 4.51
N ILE A 294 -3.11 20.34 3.54
CA ILE A 294 -2.98 21.79 3.75
C ILE A 294 -4.16 22.45 3.06
N GLU A 295 -5.06 23.03 3.84
CA GLU A 295 -6.23 23.71 3.31
C GLU A 295 -5.87 25.13 2.91
N TRP A 296 -6.16 25.49 1.67
CA TRP A 296 -5.94 26.83 1.11
C TRP A 296 -7.24 27.65 1.20
N MET A 297 -7.16 28.87 1.69
CA MET A 297 -8.29 29.77 1.74
C MET A 297 -7.92 31.12 1.16
N LYS A 298 -8.68 31.57 0.16
CA LYS A 298 -8.57 32.93 -0.40
C LYS A 298 -9.47 33.87 0.40
N LYS A 299 -8.86 34.81 1.09
CA LYS A 299 -9.57 35.78 1.93
C LYS A 299 -10.30 36.84 1.08
N LYS A 300 -11.34 37.47 1.63
CA LYS A 300 -12.09 38.57 0.97
C LYS A 300 -11.21 39.71 0.49
N ASN A 301 -10.11 40.00 1.16
CA ASN A 301 -9.14 41.02 0.75
C ASN A 301 -8.12 40.55 -0.31
N GLY A 302 -8.28 39.32 -0.82
CA GLY A 302 -7.43 38.72 -1.83
C GLY A 302 -6.14 38.06 -1.30
N SER A 303 -5.86 38.13 0.01
CA SER A 303 -4.72 37.41 0.62
C SER A 303 -5.02 35.91 0.76
N TRP A 304 -3.97 35.12 1.02
CA TRP A 304 -4.09 33.68 1.29
C TRP A 304 -3.92 33.38 2.77
N GLN A 305 -4.64 32.36 3.23
CA GLN A 305 -4.47 31.72 4.52
C GLN A 305 -4.35 30.21 4.31
N PHE A 306 -3.44 29.56 5.04
CA PHE A 306 -3.20 28.13 4.96
C PHE A 306 -3.45 27.47 6.31
N ASN A 307 -4.16 26.35 6.30
CA ASN A 307 -4.42 25.56 7.51
C ASN A 307 -3.67 24.23 7.43
N TYR A 308 -2.71 24.06 8.32
CA TYR A 308 -1.82 22.89 8.39
C TYR A 308 -2.29 21.82 9.37
N SER A 309 -3.49 21.92 9.93
CA SER A 309 -3.91 21.04 11.04
C SER A 309 -3.85 19.56 10.70
N ILE A 310 -4.29 19.16 9.49
CA ILE A 310 -4.23 17.77 9.03
C ILE A 310 -2.78 17.36 8.72
N PHE A 311 -2.05 18.20 8.04
CA PHE A 311 -0.63 18.00 7.75
C PHE A 311 0.16 17.75 9.04
N ASP A 312 0.01 18.59 10.03
CA ASP A 312 0.68 18.46 11.32
C ASP A 312 0.33 17.18 12.05
N GLN A 313 -0.96 16.84 12.11
CA GLN A 313 -1.44 15.61 12.74
C GLN A 313 -0.85 14.38 12.07
N TYR A 314 -0.84 14.34 10.73
CA TYR A 314 -0.36 13.18 10.00
C TYR A 314 1.16 13.02 10.12
N VAL A 315 1.92 14.10 9.95
CA VAL A 315 3.38 14.09 10.12
C VAL A 315 3.76 13.68 11.54
N GLN A 316 3.08 14.23 12.56
CA GLN A 316 3.32 13.86 13.95
C GLN A 316 3.04 12.37 14.19
N LEU A 317 1.91 11.87 13.70
CA LEU A 317 1.51 10.47 13.84
C LEU A 317 2.52 9.53 13.16
N ALA A 318 3.00 9.89 11.97
CA ALA A 318 4.00 9.11 11.26
C ALA A 318 5.34 9.09 12.01
N MET A 319 5.77 10.22 12.55
CA MET A 319 6.99 10.31 13.37
C MET A 319 6.88 9.50 14.67
N GLU A 320 5.71 9.48 15.32
CA GLU A 320 5.46 8.68 16.52
C GLU A 320 5.66 7.17 16.32
N VAL A 321 5.41 6.67 15.13
CA VAL A 321 5.62 5.25 14.78
C VAL A 321 7.02 4.96 14.22
N GLY A 322 7.85 5.99 14.00
CA GLY A 322 9.24 5.86 13.56
C GLY A 322 9.52 6.24 12.11
N ILE A 323 8.59 6.89 11.41
CA ILE A 323 8.82 7.43 10.07
C ILE A 323 9.25 8.89 10.23
N ASP A 324 10.55 9.17 10.23
CA ASP A 324 11.05 10.49 10.62
C ASP A 324 12.20 11.02 9.76
N LYS A 325 12.58 10.29 8.71
CA LYS A 325 13.76 10.65 7.88
C LYS A 325 13.48 11.83 6.97
N ALA A 326 12.38 11.78 6.24
CA ALA A 326 11.98 12.84 5.32
C ALA A 326 10.46 12.96 5.20
N ILE A 327 10.03 14.14 4.81
CA ILE A 327 8.63 14.50 4.53
C ILE A 327 8.59 14.96 3.07
N THR A 328 7.92 14.19 2.23
CA THR A 328 7.71 14.57 0.82
C THR A 328 6.33 15.24 0.70
N ILE A 329 6.30 16.45 0.19
CA ILE A 329 5.07 17.23 0.02
C ILE A 329 4.72 17.28 -1.47
N TYR A 330 3.69 16.55 -1.88
CA TYR A 330 3.14 16.55 -3.24
C TYR A 330 2.02 17.57 -3.37
N THR A 331 1.86 18.28 -4.44
CA THR A 331 2.79 18.50 -5.54
C THR A 331 2.65 19.95 -6.02
N PRO A 332 3.75 20.59 -6.43
CA PRO A 332 3.69 21.90 -7.09
C PRO A 332 2.87 21.87 -8.38
N ILE A 333 2.84 20.73 -9.07
CA ILE A 333 2.15 20.58 -10.35
C ILE A 333 1.17 19.42 -10.24
N PRO A 334 -0.06 19.64 -9.75
CA PRO A 334 -1.09 18.61 -9.77
C PRO A 334 -1.51 18.28 -11.20
N TRP A 335 -1.89 17.05 -11.45
CA TRP A 335 -2.38 16.66 -12.77
C TRP A 335 -3.60 17.49 -13.15
N GLY A 336 -3.60 18.00 -14.39
CA GLY A 336 -4.61 18.93 -14.88
C GLY A 336 -4.49 20.35 -14.34
N ASP A 337 -3.35 20.71 -13.70
CA ASP A 337 -3.07 22.05 -13.18
C ASP A 337 -4.13 22.58 -12.19
N ARG A 338 -4.93 21.68 -11.60
CA ARG A 338 -6.12 22.03 -10.80
C ARG A 338 -5.77 22.29 -9.33
N PHE A 339 -6.03 23.52 -8.89
CA PHE A 339 -5.85 23.97 -7.51
C PHE A 339 -7.21 24.28 -6.87
N ARG A 340 -7.58 23.52 -5.84
CA ARG A 340 -8.80 23.71 -5.09
C ARG A 340 -8.51 24.48 -3.79
N PHE A 341 -9.35 25.48 -3.52
CA PHE A 341 -9.27 26.31 -2.31
C PHE A 341 -10.66 26.77 -1.87
N ILE A 342 -10.77 27.20 -0.62
CA ILE A 342 -12.00 27.85 -0.11
C ILE A 342 -11.96 29.33 -0.48
N ASP A 343 -13.01 29.85 -1.13
CA ASP A 343 -13.23 31.27 -1.27
C ASP A 343 -14.02 31.78 -0.06
N GLU A 344 -13.36 32.57 0.81
CA GLU A 344 -14.01 33.14 2.01
C GLU A 344 -15.21 34.03 1.68
N ALA A 345 -15.24 34.63 0.50
CA ALA A 345 -16.37 35.52 0.12
C ALA A 345 -17.65 34.72 -0.07
N THR A 346 -17.57 33.50 -0.56
CA THR A 346 -18.73 32.65 -0.83
C THR A 346 -18.85 31.48 0.18
N GLY A 347 -17.80 31.16 0.90
CA GLY A 347 -17.71 29.99 1.77
C GLY A 347 -17.60 28.65 1.02
N ASN A 348 -17.50 28.68 -0.30
CA ASN A 348 -17.47 27.50 -1.16
C ASN A 348 -16.05 27.15 -1.62
N TYR A 349 -15.88 25.88 -1.99
CA TYR A 349 -14.70 25.45 -2.73
C TYR A 349 -14.74 25.97 -4.16
N VAL A 350 -13.59 26.48 -4.61
CA VAL A 350 -13.34 26.91 -5.98
C VAL A 350 -12.15 26.14 -6.50
N THR A 351 -12.23 25.67 -7.75
CA THR A 351 -11.09 25.09 -8.46
C THR A 351 -10.65 26.00 -9.57
N GLN A 352 -9.36 26.27 -9.66
CA GLN A 352 -8.73 27.04 -10.73
C GLN A 352 -7.56 26.27 -11.32
N GLU A 353 -7.30 26.47 -12.59
CA GLU A 353 -6.15 25.92 -13.28
C GLU A 353 -5.00 26.93 -13.26
N TRP A 354 -3.85 26.51 -12.71
CA TRP A 354 -2.64 27.35 -12.67
C TRP A 354 -1.50 26.58 -13.31
N ASN A 355 -1.33 26.75 -14.62
CA ASN A 355 -0.20 26.16 -15.32
C ASN A 355 1.11 26.68 -14.73
N ALA A 356 2.10 25.80 -14.54
CA ALA A 356 3.35 26.11 -13.86
C ALA A 356 4.19 27.18 -14.57
N THR A 357 3.95 27.45 -15.86
CA THR A 357 4.59 28.56 -16.60
C THR A 357 3.93 29.91 -16.40
N SER A 358 2.74 29.95 -15.78
CA SER A 358 1.92 31.15 -15.65
C SER A 358 2.39 32.06 -14.50
N THR A 359 2.09 33.36 -14.66
CA THR A 359 2.35 34.35 -13.60
C THR A 359 1.49 34.13 -12.36
N ILE A 360 0.28 33.60 -12.51
CA ILE A 360 -0.60 33.27 -11.39
C ILE A 360 -0.04 32.14 -10.55
N PHE A 361 0.50 31.10 -11.18
CA PHE A 361 1.20 30.02 -10.48
C PHE A 361 2.39 30.57 -9.69
N LYS A 362 3.29 31.28 -10.35
CA LYS A 362 4.47 31.88 -9.71
C LYS A 362 4.09 32.74 -8.50
N LYS A 363 3.07 33.62 -8.64
CA LYS A 363 2.59 34.46 -7.56
C LYS A 363 2.07 33.65 -6.36
N ASN A 364 1.16 32.73 -6.61
CA ASN A 364 0.49 31.98 -5.54
C ASN A 364 1.45 31.02 -4.84
N TRP A 365 2.31 30.34 -5.60
CA TRP A 365 3.32 29.47 -5.03
C TRP A 365 4.37 30.21 -4.21
N ASN A 366 4.83 31.38 -4.60
CA ASN A 366 5.73 32.18 -3.77
C ASN A 366 5.11 32.56 -2.42
N ILE A 367 3.82 32.91 -2.40
CA ILE A 367 3.10 33.17 -1.15
C ILE A 367 3.03 31.92 -0.29
N PHE A 368 2.63 30.79 -0.89
CA PHE A 368 2.54 29.51 -0.19
C PHE A 368 3.90 29.04 0.33
N LEU A 369 4.95 29.06 -0.48
CA LEU A 369 6.30 28.66 -0.07
C LEU A 369 6.84 29.50 1.08
N THR A 370 6.52 30.80 1.11
CA THR A 370 6.89 31.69 2.21
C THR A 370 6.21 31.28 3.51
N ASP A 371 4.91 31.01 3.48
CA ASP A 371 4.14 30.61 4.64
C ASP A 371 4.53 29.18 5.10
N LEU A 372 4.62 28.26 4.16
CA LEU A 372 5.04 26.87 4.41
C LEU A 372 6.43 26.81 5.04
N LYS A 373 7.41 27.55 4.52
CA LYS A 373 8.77 27.60 5.08
C LYS A 373 8.74 28.03 6.55
N LYS A 374 8.06 29.13 6.83
CA LYS A 374 7.90 29.64 8.20
C LYS A 374 7.23 28.61 9.12
N HIS A 375 6.18 27.92 8.63
CA HIS A 375 5.51 26.87 9.38
C HIS A 375 6.44 25.70 9.69
N LEU A 376 7.15 25.20 8.69
CA LEU A 376 8.09 24.08 8.82
C LEU A 376 9.29 24.39 9.71
N GLU A 377 9.83 25.62 9.64
CA GLU A 377 10.90 26.09 10.52
C GLU A 377 10.41 26.13 11.98
N LYS A 378 9.22 26.65 12.23
CA LYS A 378 8.58 26.66 13.56
C LYS A 378 8.42 25.25 14.14
N LYS A 379 8.13 24.24 13.28
CA LYS A 379 8.01 22.84 13.68
C LYS A 379 9.36 22.11 13.79
N GLY A 380 10.45 22.69 13.33
CA GLY A 380 11.75 22.02 13.23
C GLY A 380 11.83 20.97 12.14
N TRP A 381 10.94 21.01 11.14
CA TRP A 381 10.82 20.01 10.08
C TRP A 381 11.43 20.43 8.75
N PHE A 382 11.76 21.71 8.56
CA PHE A 382 12.20 22.25 7.26
C PHE A 382 13.33 21.44 6.62
N ASN A 383 14.34 21.04 7.39
CA ASN A 383 15.49 20.31 6.89
C ASN A 383 15.17 18.86 6.47
N LYS A 384 13.98 18.37 6.83
CA LYS A 384 13.49 17.02 6.45
C LYS A 384 12.57 17.05 5.22
N VAL A 385 12.17 18.24 4.75
CA VAL A 385 11.15 18.38 3.71
C VAL A 385 11.77 18.33 2.31
N TYR A 386 11.07 17.61 1.43
CA TYR A 386 11.23 17.61 -0.02
C TYR A 386 9.92 18.03 -0.67
N LEU A 387 9.98 18.90 -1.65
CA LEU A 387 8.83 19.18 -2.52
C LEU A 387 8.82 18.12 -3.63
N GLY A 388 7.76 17.34 -3.67
CA GLY A 388 7.62 16.21 -4.60
C GLY A 388 7.00 16.65 -5.90
N ILE A 389 7.67 16.36 -7.02
CA ILE A 389 7.17 16.58 -8.37
C ILE A 389 6.93 15.20 -8.99
N ASN A 390 5.79 15.01 -9.58
CA ASN A 390 5.39 13.84 -10.34
C ASN A 390 5.57 14.07 -11.84
N GLU A 391 5.33 13.03 -12.64
CA GLU A 391 5.42 13.11 -14.11
C GLU A 391 4.51 14.19 -14.67
N ASN A 392 5.10 15.17 -15.34
CA ASN A 392 4.46 16.27 -16.02
C ASN A 392 5.26 16.65 -17.26
N ALA A 393 4.71 17.51 -18.11
CA ALA A 393 5.45 18.08 -19.24
C ALA A 393 6.73 18.75 -18.74
N MET A 394 7.85 18.51 -19.41
CA MET A 394 9.19 19.00 -18.98
C MET A 394 9.22 20.52 -18.80
N GLU A 395 8.59 21.25 -19.68
CA GLU A 395 8.51 22.72 -19.57
C GLU A 395 7.86 23.16 -18.25
N GLN A 396 6.77 22.52 -17.84
CA GLN A 396 6.11 22.81 -16.57
C GLN A 396 6.97 22.40 -15.38
N THR A 397 7.61 21.23 -15.46
CA THR A 397 8.51 20.71 -14.43
C THR A 397 9.65 21.69 -14.16
N LEU A 398 10.37 22.09 -15.23
CA LEU A 398 11.47 23.06 -15.13
C LEU A 398 11.01 24.42 -14.61
N SER A 399 9.83 24.89 -15.05
CA SER A 399 9.24 26.14 -14.56
C SER A 399 8.93 26.09 -13.07
N ALA A 400 8.32 25.01 -12.57
CA ALA A 400 8.04 24.83 -11.15
C ALA A 400 9.32 24.76 -10.32
N ILE A 401 10.32 23.98 -10.76
CA ILE A 401 11.64 23.92 -10.11
C ILE A 401 12.27 25.33 -10.02
N LYS A 402 12.21 26.08 -11.11
CA LYS A 402 12.71 27.46 -11.14
C LYS A 402 12.02 28.33 -10.10
N VAL A 403 10.68 28.30 -10.01
CA VAL A 403 9.92 29.07 -9.01
C VAL A 403 10.33 28.68 -7.59
N ILE A 404 10.49 27.39 -7.31
CA ILE A 404 10.90 26.88 -5.99
C ILE A 404 12.33 27.35 -5.64
N LYS A 405 13.30 27.18 -6.54
CA LYS A 405 14.71 27.53 -6.29
C LYS A 405 14.94 29.05 -6.31
N GLU A 406 14.16 29.83 -7.06
CA GLU A 406 14.17 31.32 -6.99
C GLU A 406 13.63 31.80 -5.64
N HIS A 407 12.59 31.15 -5.08
CA HIS A 407 12.09 31.47 -3.74
C HIS A 407 13.15 31.20 -2.67
N SER A 408 13.77 30.02 -2.69
CA SER A 408 14.90 29.70 -1.80
C SER A 408 15.67 28.50 -2.34
N LYS A 409 17.00 28.62 -2.42
CA LYS A 409 17.89 27.52 -2.77
C LYS A 409 17.92 26.39 -1.73
N GLN A 410 17.41 26.64 -0.53
CA GLN A 410 17.35 25.65 0.55
C GLN A 410 16.25 24.60 0.38
N TRP A 411 15.26 24.84 -0.49
CA TRP A 411 14.25 23.82 -0.80
C TRP A 411 14.90 22.61 -1.45
N LYS A 412 14.61 21.44 -0.91
CA LYS A 412 14.95 20.17 -1.54
C LYS A 412 13.79 19.74 -2.43
N ILE A 413 14.15 19.14 -3.56
CA ILE A 413 13.18 18.67 -4.57
C ILE A 413 13.42 17.19 -4.82
N THR A 414 12.36 16.41 -4.82
CA THR A 414 12.35 15.03 -5.32
C THR A 414 11.46 14.94 -6.54
N TYR A 415 11.82 14.10 -7.47
CA TYR A 415 11.03 13.84 -8.67
C TYR A 415 10.75 12.33 -8.78
N ALA A 416 9.54 11.97 -9.15
CA ALA A 416 9.14 10.59 -9.42
C ALA A 416 8.65 10.47 -10.86
N GLY A 417 9.34 9.66 -11.65
CA GLY A 417 9.01 9.46 -13.06
C GLY A 417 10.17 8.91 -13.87
N ASN A 418 10.05 9.04 -15.19
CA ASN A 418 11.12 8.66 -16.11
C ASN A 418 12.37 9.54 -15.92
N TRP A 419 13.54 8.96 -16.18
CA TRP A 419 14.79 9.71 -16.13
C TRP A 419 14.89 10.76 -17.25
N HIS A 420 15.41 11.94 -16.89
CA HIS A 420 15.64 13.08 -17.77
C HIS A 420 16.93 13.80 -17.38
N THR A 421 17.87 13.90 -18.32
CA THR A 421 19.18 14.58 -18.09
C THR A 421 19.03 16.03 -17.65
N GLU A 422 17.97 16.70 -18.09
CA GLU A 422 17.68 18.11 -17.75
C GLU A 422 17.40 18.29 -16.25
N LEU A 423 17.04 17.23 -15.54
CA LEU A 423 16.68 17.26 -14.12
C LEU A 423 17.85 16.91 -13.19
N ASP A 424 18.86 16.17 -13.63
CA ASP A 424 19.90 15.57 -12.79
C ASP A 424 20.57 16.56 -11.83
N SER A 425 20.94 17.75 -12.30
CA SER A 425 21.59 18.77 -11.46
C SER A 425 20.63 19.62 -10.63
N LEU A 426 19.32 19.45 -10.80
CA LEU A 426 18.27 20.28 -10.20
C LEU A 426 17.59 19.60 -9.02
N LEU A 427 17.72 18.27 -8.91
CA LEU A 427 17.05 17.45 -7.92
C LEU A 427 17.99 17.11 -6.76
N ASP A 428 17.39 16.96 -5.59
CA ASP A 428 18.06 16.46 -4.39
C ASP A 428 17.78 14.95 -4.21
N ASP A 429 16.82 14.41 -4.97
CA ASP A 429 16.37 13.05 -4.89
C ASP A 429 15.56 12.63 -6.12
N TYR A 430 15.72 11.37 -6.57
CA TYR A 430 15.10 10.89 -7.80
C TYR A 430 14.54 9.47 -7.62
N SER A 431 13.23 9.33 -7.76
CA SER A 431 12.53 8.03 -7.87
C SER A 431 12.37 7.68 -9.35
N CYS A 432 13.37 7.00 -9.91
CA CYS A 432 13.40 6.65 -11.33
C CYS A 432 12.79 5.26 -11.59
N VAL A 433 12.18 5.10 -12.76
CA VAL A 433 11.74 3.79 -13.25
C VAL A 433 12.95 2.91 -13.56
N ILE A 434 13.00 1.68 -13.03
CA ILE A 434 14.14 0.74 -13.15
C ILE A 434 14.71 0.62 -14.59
N PRO A 435 13.88 0.50 -15.67
CA PRO A 435 14.39 0.42 -17.03
C PRO A 435 15.25 1.64 -17.48
N ASN A 436 15.12 2.77 -16.79
CA ASN A 436 15.86 3.99 -17.09
C ASN A 436 17.16 4.14 -16.29
N GLU A 437 17.40 3.26 -15.30
CA GLU A 437 18.59 3.29 -14.46
C GLU A 437 19.93 3.33 -15.26
N PRO A 438 20.11 2.54 -16.36
CA PRO A 438 21.34 2.58 -17.14
C PRO A 438 21.61 3.94 -17.82
N GLY A 439 20.63 4.81 -17.91
CA GLY A 439 20.77 6.16 -18.45
C GLY A 439 21.19 7.20 -17.41
N MET A 440 21.07 6.86 -16.14
CA MET A 440 21.54 7.71 -15.03
C MET A 440 23.06 7.52 -14.94
N GLY A 441 23.82 8.57 -15.23
CA GLY A 441 25.27 8.53 -15.09
C GLY A 441 25.73 8.14 -13.69
N ASP A 442 27.00 7.69 -13.59
CA ASP A 442 27.67 7.34 -12.32
C ASP A 442 27.78 8.52 -11.35
#